data_be8a7040e2a0768b5e2eeef3a1cf653d
#
_entry.id   be8a7040e2a0768b5e2eeef3a1cf653d
#
_cell.length_a   1.000
_cell.length_b   1.000
_cell.length_c   1.000
_cell.angle_alpha   90.00
_cell.angle_beta   90.00
_cell.angle_gamma   90.00
#
_symmetry.space_group_name_H-M   'P 1'
#
loop_
_entity.id
_entity.type
_entity.pdbx_description
1 polymer ?
#
loop_
_entity_poly.entity_id
_entity_poly.type
_entity_poly.pdbx_seq_one_letter_code
_entity_poly.pdbx_strand_id
1 'polypeptide(L)'
;VHFDVMDNHYVPNLTIGPLVCDALRSHGVTAPIDVHLMVKPVDRIIPDFAKAGASYITFHPEASEHIDRTIGLIKESGCKVGLVFNPATSLHYLEHVIEQLDMVLLMSVNPGFGGQSFIPSSLEKLRIVRKMIDDRNLSTRLEIDGGVKTNNIREIATTGADTFVAGSAIVNIVNSNLTIDKMRSELALAV
;
A
#
# COMPACT_ATOMS: atom_id res chain seq x y z
N VAL A 1 -2.91 8.88 4.63
CA VAL A 1 -3.23 9.27 3.25
C VAL A 1 -2.46 8.37 2.30
N HIS A 2 -3.16 7.53 1.53
CA HIS A 2 -2.52 6.72 0.49
C HIS A 2 -2.29 7.55 -0.77
N PHE A 3 -1.10 7.40 -1.39
CA PHE A 3 -0.60 8.32 -2.40
C PHE A 3 -0.01 7.54 -3.58
N ASP A 4 -0.84 7.26 -4.60
CA ASP A 4 -0.50 6.45 -5.77
C ASP A 4 0.36 7.21 -6.78
N VAL A 5 1.62 6.82 -6.92
CA VAL A 5 2.59 7.42 -7.85
C VAL A 5 2.82 6.51 -9.05
N MET A 6 2.54 7.00 -10.24
CA MET A 6 2.61 6.28 -11.49
C MET A 6 3.47 7.05 -12.51
N ASP A 7 4.32 6.36 -13.25
CA ASP A 7 5.32 6.93 -14.15
C ASP A 7 5.05 6.72 -15.65
N ASN A 8 3.93 6.10 -16.00
CA ASN A 8 3.61 5.68 -17.37
C ASN A 8 4.66 4.71 -17.98
N HIS A 9 5.43 4.02 -17.12
CA HIS A 9 6.40 3.02 -17.53
C HIS A 9 6.17 1.68 -16.81
N TYR A 10 6.12 1.69 -15.47
CA TYR A 10 5.77 0.51 -14.68
C TYR A 10 4.30 0.14 -14.85
N VAL A 11 3.42 1.14 -14.90
CA VAL A 11 1.98 1.01 -15.17
C VAL A 11 1.57 1.98 -16.30
N PRO A 12 0.52 1.67 -17.09
CA PRO A 12 0.10 2.49 -18.23
C PRO A 12 -0.71 3.72 -17.81
N ASN A 13 -0.25 4.47 -16.83
CA ASN A 13 -0.86 5.70 -16.33
C ASN A 13 0.21 6.62 -15.73
N LEU A 14 -0.06 7.92 -15.71
CA LEU A 14 0.79 8.94 -15.10
C LEU A 14 -0.04 9.70 -14.06
N THR A 15 0.50 9.88 -12.84
CA THR A 15 -0.25 10.58 -11.79
C THR A 15 0.52 11.77 -11.22
N ILE A 16 0.97 11.70 -10.00
CA ILE A 16 1.48 12.80 -9.18
C ILE A 16 2.90 12.49 -8.70
N GLY A 17 3.63 13.51 -8.30
CA GLY A 17 5.01 13.39 -7.85
C GLY A 17 5.28 14.04 -6.50
N PRO A 18 6.56 14.15 -6.09
CA PRO A 18 6.98 14.71 -4.79
C PRO A 18 6.44 16.12 -4.53
N LEU A 19 6.26 16.93 -5.58
CA LEU A 19 5.69 18.28 -5.46
C LEU A 19 4.30 18.30 -4.81
N VAL A 20 3.45 17.32 -5.14
CA VAL A 20 2.10 17.22 -4.55
C VAL A 20 2.17 16.73 -3.09
N CYS A 21 3.09 15.83 -2.77
CA CYS A 21 3.35 15.39 -1.40
C CYS A 21 3.80 16.57 -0.51
N ASP A 22 4.75 17.37 -0.99
CA ASP A 22 5.22 18.59 -0.32
C ASP A 22 4.09 19.62 -0.14
N ALA A 23 3.24 19.81 -1.16
CA ALA A 23 2.08 20.70 -1.08
C ALA A 23 1.08 20.26 0.00
N LEU A 24 0.83 18.96 0.18
CA LEU A 24 -0.02 18.45 1.25
C LEU A 24 0.57 18.81 2.62
N ARG A 25 1.87 18.63 2.83
CA ARG A 25 2.55 19.01 4.08
C ARG A 25 2.50 20.51 4.33
N SER A 26 2.80 21.30 3.29
CA SER A 26 2.73 22.77 3.35
C SER A 26 1.32 23.28 3.65
N HIS A 27 0.28 22.55 3.21
CA HIS A 27 -1.13 22.85 3.52
C HIS A 27 -1.55 22.39 4.95
N GLY A 28 -0.65 21.82 5.73
CA GLY A 28 -0.91 21.42 7.12
C GLY A 28 -1.43 20.00 7.31
N VAL A 29 -1.33 19.11 6.32
CA VAL A 29 -1.67 17.69 6.48
C VAL A 29 -0.65 17.03 7.40
N THR A 30 -1.06 16.65 8.62
CA THR A 30 -0.22 15.99 9.63
C THR A 30 -0.36 14.45 9.63
N ALA A 31 -1.43 13.93 9.03
CA ALA A 31 -1.65 12.49 8.92
C ALA A 31 -0.47 11.80 8.19
N PRO A 32 -0.16 10.53 8.52
CA PRO A 32 0.83 9.77 7.76
C PRO A 32 0.50 9.77 6.26
N ILE A 33 1.51 10.03 5.43
CA ILE A 33 1.41 9.88 3.98
C ILE A 33 2.14 8.59 3.61
N ASP A 34 1.40 7.66 3.05
CA ASP A 34 1.87 6.38 2.56
C ASP A 34 2.00 6.46 1.04
N VAL A 35 3.24 6.52 0.57
CA VAL A 35 3.57 6.70 -0.85
C VAL A 35 3.78 5.34 -1.49
N HIS A 36 2.84 4.94 -2.36
CA HIS A 36 2.91 3.73 -3.15
C HIS A 36 3.56 4.03 -4.51
N LEU A 37 4.78 3.53 -4.72
CA LEU A 37 5.58 3.78 -5.92
C LEU A 37 5.35 2.69 -6.99
N MET A 38 4.51 3.00 -7.96
CA MET A 38 4.37 2.27 -9.22
C MET A 38 5.29 2.90 -10.28
N VAL A 39 6.59 2.88 -10.01
CA VAL A 39 7.64 3.61 -10.77
C VAL A 39 8.84 2.70 -10.99
N LYS A 40 9.42 2.72 -12.19
CA LYS A 40 10.64 1.95 -12.51
C LYS A 40 11.63 2.79 -13.32
N PRO A 41 12.92 2.88 -12.91
CA PRO A 41 13.52 2.32 -11.69
C PRO A 41 13.12 3.12 -10.44
N VAL A 42 12.86 2.44 -9.32
CA VAL A 42 12.29 3.05 -8.13
C VAL A 42 13.28 3.86 -7.30
N ASP A 43 14.54 3.45 -7.20
CA ASP A 43 15.53 4.01 -6.27
C ASP A 43 15.72 5.53 -6.42
N ARG A 44 15.61 6.05 -7.66
CA ARG A 44 15.92 7.46 -7.95
C ARG A 44 14.98 8.47 -7.32
N ILE A 45 13.70 8.11 -7.13
CA ILE A 45 12.67 9.03 -6.65
C ILE A 45 12.44 8.95 -5.12
N ILE A 46 12.99 7.93 -4.47
CA ILE A 46 12.81 7.70 -3.03
C ILE A 46 13.27 8.90 -2.19
N PRO A 47 14.49 9.47 -2.37
CA PRO A 47 14.93 10.61 -1.57
C PRO A 47 14.04 11.84 -1.73
N ASP A 48 13.48 12.06 -2.92
CA ASP A 48 12.62 13.21 -3.21
C ASP A 48 11.28 13.11 -2.46
N PHE A 49 10.67 11.91 -2.40
CA PHE A 49 9.46 11.68 -1.61
C PHE A 49 9.73 11.74 -0.10
N ALA A 50 10.85 11.22 0.37
CA ALA A 50 11.24 11.35 1.77
C ALA A 50 11.38 12.81 2.18
N LYS A 51 12.09 13.62 1.38
CA LYS A 51 12.23 15.06 1.59
C LYS A 51 10.89 15.80 1.52
N ALA A 52 9.96 15.37 0.67
CA ALA A 52 8.61 15.91 0.56
C ALA A 52 7.69 15.54 1.74
N GLY A 53 8.17 14.72 2.69
CA GLY A 53 7.45 14.39 3.91
C GLY A 53 6.63 13.11 3.87
N ALA A 54 6.99 12.15 3.02
CA ALA A 54 6.45 10.79 3.07
C ALA A 54 6.69 10.17 4.46
N SER A 55 5.72 9.42 4.97
CA SER A 55 5.84 8.67 6.23
C SER A 55 6.20 7.21 5.96
N TYR A 56 5.57 6.63 4.95
CA TYR A 56 5.86 5.31 4.39
C TYR A 56 6.21 5.46 2.92
N ILE A 57 7.11 4.63 2.44
CA ILE A 57 7.36 4.44 1.01
C ILE A 57 7.28 2.96 0.73
N THR A 58 6.36 2.59 -0.16
CA THR A 58 6.14 1.21 -0.58
C THR A 58 6.49 1.06 -2.06
N PHE A 59 7.11 -0.07 -2.43
CA PHE A 59 7.56 -0.31 -3.79
C PHE A 59 7.38 -1.78 -4.21
N HIS A 60 7.28 -2.01 -5.50
CA HIS A 60 7.17 -3.35 -6.07
C HIS A 60 8.55 -4.00 -6.24
N PRO A 61 8.71 -5.30 -5.90
CA PRO A 61 9.99 -6.00 -6.10
C PRO A 61 10.46 -5.95 -7.56
N GLU A 62 9.54 -5.95 -8.52
CA GLU A 62 9.84 -5.88 -9.96
C GLU A 62 10.38 -4.50 -10.40
N ALA A 63 10.24 -3.47 -9.56
CA ALA A 63 10.72 -2.12 -9.83
C ALA A 63 12.16 -1.87 -9.35
N SER A 64 12.72 -2.80 -8.56
CA SER A 64 14.08 -2.76 -8.02
C SER A 64 14.89 -3.95 -8.52
N GLU A 65 16.17 -3.72 -8.85
CA GLU A 65 17.13 -4.80 -9.15
C GLU A 65 17.76 -5.40 -7.89
N HIS A 66 17.76 -4.65 -6.77
CA HIS A 66 18.36 -5.02 -5.50
C HIS A 66 17.45 -4.62 -4.33
N ILE A 67 16.45 -5.46 -4.04
CA ILE A 67 15.39 -5.18 -3.06
C ILE A 67 15.95 -4.78 -1.69
N ASP A 68 16.92 -5.52 -1.16
CA ASP A 68 17.54 -5.22 0.14
C ASP A 68 18.19 -3.82 0.16
N ARG A 69 18.89 -3.44 -0.90
CA ARG A 69 19.46 -2.10 -1.05
C ARG A 69 18.38 -1.01 -1.09
N THR A 70 17.29 -1.23 -1.80
CA THR A 70 16.16 -0.28 -1.87
C THR A 70 15.49 -0.12 -0.50
N ILE A 71 15.32 -1.22 0.26
CA ILE A 71 14.85 -1.18 1.65
C ILE A 71 15.78 -0.30 2.50
N GLY A 72 17.09 -0.51 2.40
CA GLY A 72 18.10 0.30 3.10
C GLY A 72 17.98 1.79 2.76
N LEU A 73 17.87 2.12 1.47
CA LEU A 73 17.72 3.50 0.98
C LEU A 73 16.50 4.21 1.58
N ILE A 74 15.35 3.52 1.64
CA ILE A 74 14.13 4.09 2.24
C ILE A 74 14.33 4.37 3.73
N LYS A 75 14.92 3.43 4.48
CA LYS A 75 15.20 3.58 5.92
C LYS A 75 16.20 4.70 6.18
N GLU A 76 17.28 4.77 5.41
CA GLU A 76 18.30 5.84 5.50
C GLU A 76 17.71 7.21 5.18
N SER A 77 16.67 7.26 4.34
CA SER A 77 15.92 8.48 4.04
C SER A 77 14.93 8.88 5.16
N GLY A 78 14.83 8.10 6.24
CA GLY A 78 13.98 8.38 7.41
C GLY A 78 12.52 7.97 7.27
N CYS A 79 12.17 7.18 6.25
CA CYS A 79 10.82 6.68 6.03
C CYS A 79 10.67 5.23 6.49
N LYS A 80 9.44 4.85 6.83
CA LYS A 80 9.04 3.45 6.99
C LYS A 80 8.95 2.79 5.63
N VAL A 81 9.33 1.50 5.55
CA VAL A 81 9.44 0.79 4.28
C VAL A 81 8.38 -0.30 4.14
N GLY A 82 7.81 -0.41 2.94
CA GLY A 82 6.94 -1.52 2.58
C GLY A 82 7.25 -2.14 1.22
N LEU A 83 6.87 -3.40 1.06
CA LEU A 83 6.98 -4.13 -0.20
C LEU A 83 5.59 -4.45 -0.74
N VAL A 84 5.38 -4.21 -2.04
CA VAL A 84 4.08 -4.31 -2.72
C VAL A 84 4.05 -5.51 -3.65
N PHE A 85 2.98 -6.30 -3.58
CA PHE A 85 2.82 -7.50 -4.42
C PHE A 85 1.61 -7.38 -5.33
N ASN A 86 1.83 -7.43 -6.63
CA ASN A 86 0.77 -7.57 -7.62
C ASN A 86 0.01 -8.89 -7.44
N PRO A 87 -1.21 -9.03 -7.98
CA PRO A 87 -2.00 -10.26 -7.82
C PRO A 87 -1.22 -11.53 -8.19
N ALA A 88 -0.38 -11.49 -9.23
CA ALA A 88 0.40 -12.64 -9.71
C ALA A 88 1.85 -12.68 -9.20
N THR A 89 2.34 -11.65 -8.48
CA THR A 89 3.71 -11.65 -7.94
C THR A 89 3.86 -12.66 -6.82
N SER A 90 4.93 -13.46 -6.86
CA SER A 90 5.23 -14.46 -5.84
C SER A 90 5.62 -13.84 -4.49
N LEU A 91 5.16 -14.44 -3.39
CA LEU A 91 5.49 -14.01 -2.03
C LEU A 91 6.89 -14.44 -1.58
N HIS A 92 7.64 -15.23 -2.37
CA HIS A 92 8.99 -15.69 -2.00
C HIS A 92 9.96 -14.53 -1.74
N TYR A 93 9.73 -13.36 -2.33
CA TYR A 93 10.51 -12.16 -2.04
C TYR A 93 10.49 -11.75 -0.57
N LEU A 94 9.48 -12.17 0.21
CA LEU A 94 9.39 -11.87 1.64
C LEU A 94 10.32 -12.73 2.49
N GLU A 95 10.75 -13.90 2.04
CA GLU A 95 11.45 -14.89 2.85
C GLU A 95 12.68 -14.33 3.58
N HIS A 96 13.42 -13.43 2.93
CA HIS A 96 14.67 -12.87 3.43
C HIS A 96 14.59 -11.40 3.85
N VAL A 97 13.44 -10.74 3.66
CA VAL A 97 13.33 -9.29 3.91
C VAL A 97 12.16 -8.89 4.83
N ILE A 98 11.21 -9.79 5.11
CA ILE A 98 9.99 -9.44 5.85
C ILE A 98 10.27 -8.82 7.22
N GLU A 99 11.33 -9.24 7.92
CA GLU A 99 11.75 -8.69 9.22
C GLU A 99 12.24 -7.24 9.14
N GLN A 100 12.56 -6.79 7.94
CA GLN A 100 13.00 -5.42 7.69
C GLN A 100 11.84 -4.49 7.34
N LEU A 101 10.64 -5.03 7.06
CA LEU A 101 9.51 -4.27 6.56
C LEU A 101 8.60 -3.76 7.67
N ASP A 102 8.17 -2.51 7.55
CA ASP A 102 7.09 -1.92 8.37
C ASP A 102 5.71 -2.25 7.80
N MET A 103 5.63 -2.60 6.51
CA MET A 103 4.38 -2.87 5.80
C MET A 103 4.57 -3.88 4.67
N VAL A 104 3.58 -4.74 4.46
CA VAL A 104 3.39 -5.50 3.22
C VAL A 104 2.06 -5.06 2.63
N LEU A 105 2.09 -4.55 1.39
CA LEU A 105 0.89 -4.17 0.63
C LEU A 105 0.59 -5.25 -0.42
N LEU A 106 -0.62 -5.78 -0.39
CA LEU A 106 -1.12 -6.69 -1.42
C LEU A 106 -2.09 -5.96 -2.35
N MET A 107 -1.82 -6.03 -3.65
CA MET A 107 -2.75 -5.54 -4.65
C MET A 107 -3.85 -6.57 -4.89
N SER A 108 -5.10 -6.15 -4.79
CA SER A 108 -6.27 -6.94 -5.16
C SER A 108 -6.90 -6.53 -6.50
N VAL A 109 -6.17 -5.73 -7.24
CA VAL A 109 -6.42 -5.36 -8.64
C VAL A 109 -5.07 -5.27 -9.36
N ASN A 110 -5.05 -5.21 -10.69
CA ASN A 110 -3.82 -4.85 -11.39
C ASN A 110 -3.61 -3.34 -11.25
N PRO A 111 -2.42 -2.88 -10.79
CA PRO A 111 -2.17 -1.45 -10.57
C PRO A 111 -2.24 -0.63 -11.87
N GLY A 112 -2.57 0.67 -11.73
CA GLY A 112 -2.63 1.62 -12.85
C GLY A 112 -3.94 2.39 -12.95
N PHE A 113 -5.08 1.82 -12.56
CA PHE A 113 -6.40 2.46 -12.65
C PHE A 113 -7.27 2.15 -11.44
N GLY A 114 -7.99 3.16 -10.96
CA GLY A 114 -8.99 2.98 -9.91
C GLY A 114 -10.30 2.33 -10.42
N GLY A 115 -11.18 1.93 -9.50
CA GLY A 115 -12.53 1.45 -9.80
C GLY A 115 -12.63 0.01 -10.29
N GLN A 116 -11.56 -0.75 -10.28
CA GLN A 116 -11.54 -2.16 -10.68
C GLN A 116 -12.25 -3.07 -9.66
N SER A 117 -12.65 -4.26 -10.12
CA SER A 117 -13.22 -5.30 -9.26
C SER A 117 -12.13 -6.01 -8.47
N PHE A 118 -12.42 -6.29 -7.21
CA PHE A 118 -11.56 -7.06 -6.33
C PHE A 118 -11.26 -8.46 -6.90
N ILE A 119 -10.01 -8.87 -6.89
CA ILE A 119 -9.55 -10.20 -7.33
C ILE A 119 -9.61 -11.17 -6.15
N PRO A 120 -10.54 -12.17 -6.12
CA PRO A 120 -10.75 -13.01 -4.94
C PRO A 120 -9.54 -13.83 -4.49
N SER A 121 -8.63 -14.20 -5.41
CA SER A 121 -7.41 -14.95 -5.07
C SER A 121 -6.47 -14.17 -4.14
N SER A 122 -6.62 -12.84 -4.01
CA SER A 122 -5.87 -12.02 -3.07
C SER A 122 -6.17 -12.36 -1.61
N LEU A 123 -7.33 -12.92 -1.30
CA LEU A 123 -7.68 -13.36 0.06
C LEU A 123 -6.75 -14.47 0.56
N GLU A 124 -6.36 -15.39 -0.32
CA GLU A 124 -5.41 -16.45 0.06
C GLU A 124 -4.01 -15.90 0.30
N LYS A 125 -3.58 -14.94 -0.52
CA LYS A 125 -2.30 -14.23 -0.30
C LYS A 125 -2.28 -13.50 1.05
N LEU A 126 -3.39 -12.86 1.44
CA LEU A 126 -3.53 -12.22 2.76
C LEU A 126 -3.31 -13.23 3.89
N ARG A 127 -3.97 -14.40 3.85
CA ARG A 127 -3.80 -15.44 4.87
C ARG A 127 -2.35 -15.91 4.98
N ILE A 128 -1.69 -16.11 3.85
CA ILE A 128 -0.28 -16.54 3.81
C ILE A 128 0.62 -15.48 4.44
N VAL A 129 0.48 -14.20 4.06
CA VAL A 129 1.32 -13.12 4.60
C VAL A 129 1.02 -12.88 6.07
N ARG A 130 -0.26 -12.92 6.49
CA ARG A 130 -0.63 -12.79 7.91
C ARG A 130 0.05 -13.87 8.74
N LYS A 131 -0.02 -15.13 8.28
CA LYS A 131 0.68 -16.24 8.93
C LYS A 131 2.21 -16.01 9.01
N MET A 132 2.83 -15.51 7.93
CA MET A 132 4.28 -15.22 7.95
C MET A 132 4.66 -14.16 8.98
N ILE A 133 3.82 -13.12 9.15
CA ILE A 133 4.01 -12.05 10.14
C ILE A 133 3.84 -12.60 11.56
N ASP A 134 2.78 -13.36 11.80
CA ASP A 134 2.44 -13.90 13.11
C ASP A 134 3.45 -14.95 13.59
N ASP A 135 3.85 -15.89 12.73
CA ASP A 135 4.84 -16.93 13.03
C ASP A 135 6.20 -16.35 13.47
N ARG A 136 6.51 -15.12 13.02
CA ARG A 136 7.76 -14.41 13.36
C ARG A 136 7.56 -13.32 14.42
N ASN A 137 6.36 -13.18 14.98
CA ASN A 137 5.99 -12.14 15.95
C ASN A 137 6.36 -10.72 15.50
N LEU A 138 6.12 -10.39 14.22
CA LEU A 138 6.42 -9.09 13.64
C LEU A 138 5.28 -8.09 13.86
N SER A 139 5.61 -6.80 13.95
CA SER A 139 4.65 -5.69 13.98
C SER A 139 4.37 -5.12 12.59
N THR A 140 4.76 -5.81 11.54
CA THR A 140 4.56 -5.42 10.14
C THR A 140 3.08 -5.31 9.81
N ARG A 141 2.65 -4.18 9.26
CA ARG A 141 1.27 -3.97 8.81
C ARG A 141 1.00 -4.80 7.55
N LEU A 142 -0.22 -5.32 7.46
CA LEU A 142 -0.70 -5.99 6.26
C LEU A 142 -1.80 -5.16 5.61
N GLU A 143 -1.43 -4.48 4.55
CA GLU A 143 -2.29 -3.59 3.79
C GLU A 143 -2.83 -4.26 2.53
N ILE A 144 -4.03 -3.87 2.14
CA ILE A 144 -4.70 -4.31 0.92
C ILE A 144 -5.18 -3.09 0.12
N ASP A 145 -4.90 -3.07 -1.17
CA ASP A 145 -5.39 -2.05 -2.09
C ASP A 145 -6.03 -2.66 -3.34
N GLY A 146 -7.20 -2.12 -3.68
CA GLY A 146 -7.93 -2.44 -4.90
C GLY A 146 -9.31 -3.06 -4.66
N GLY A 147 -10.37 -2.38 -5.12
CA GLY A 147 -11.73 -2.90 -5.07
C GLY A 147 -12.31 -3.11 -3.67
N VAL A 148 -11.71 -2.53 -2.64
CA VAL A 148 -12.23 -2.57 -1.27
C VAL A 148 -13.49 -1.71 -1.16
N LYS A 149 -14.57 -2.31 -0.63
CA LYS A 149 -15.90 -1.69 -0.48
C LYS A 149 -16.53 -2.10 0.84
N THR A 150 -17.61 -1.42 1.22
CA THR A 150 -18.38 -1.72 2.45
C THR A 150 -18.86 -3.19 2.50
N ASN A 151 -19.17 -3.79 1.37
CA ASN A 151 -19.73 -5.15 1.32
C ASN A 151 -18.69 -6.27 1.34
N ASN A 152 -17.38 -5.97 1.20
CA ASN A 152 -16.33 -6.99 1.23
C ASN A 152 -15.25 -6.75 2.29
N ILE A 153 -15.18 -5.55 2.88
CA ILE A 153 -14.12 -5.16 3.82
C ILE A 153 -14.06 -6.06 5.06
N ARG A 154 -15.21 -6.55 5.55
CA ARG A 154 -15.28 -7.51 6.67
C ARG A 154 -14.59 -8.84 6.32
N GLU A 155 -14.95 -9.42 5.17
CA GLU A 155 -14.33 -10.65 4.69
C GLU A 155 -12.80 -10.48 4.53
N ILE A 156 -12.37 -9.36 3.95
CA ILE A 156 -10.95 -9.04 3.78
C ILE A 156 -10.25 -8.97 5.14
N ALA A 157 -10.84 -8.29 6.13
CA ALA A 157 -10.26 -8.17 7.47
C ALA A 157 -10.12 -9.54 8.16
N THR A 158 -11.11 -10.43 8.04
CA THR A 158 -11.05 -11.79 8.61
C THR A 158 -9.94 -12.66 7.98
N THR A 159 -9.38 -12.27 6.85
CA THR A 159 -8.23 -12.95 6.24
C THR A 159 -6.87 -12.42 6.72
N GLY A 160 -6.88 -11.38 7.56
CA GLY A 160 -5.69 -10.90 8.27
C GLY A 160 -5.20 -9.51 7.87
N ALA A 161 -5.84 -8.82 6.92
CA ALA A 161 -5.53 -7.41 6.63
C ALA A 161 -5.88 -6.53 7.84
N ASP A 162 -4.99 -5.60 8.19
CA ASP A 162 -5.18 -4.61 9.26
C ASP A 162 -5.23 -3.15 8.74
N THR A 163 -4.86 -2.95 7.48
CA THR A 163 -4.83 -1.65 6.80
C THR A 163 -5.51 -1.76 5.43
N PHE A 164 -6.37 -0.77 5.10
CA PHE A 164 -7.26 -0.86 3.93
C PHE A 164 -7.20 0.42 3.10
N VAL A 165 -6.95 0.29 1.81
CA VAL A 165 -7.06 1.41 0.86
C VAL A 165 -8.39 1.32 0.12
N ALA A 166 -9.19 2.39 0.21
CA ALA A 166 -10.47 2.51 -0.45
C ALA A 166 -10.58 3.87 -1.15
N GLY A 167 -10.27 3.91 -2.44
CA GLY A 167 -10.31 5.14 -3.25
C GLY A 167 -11.72 5.42 -3.76
N SER A 168 -12.10 4.81 -4.89
CA SER A 168 -13.36 5.07 -5.58
C SER A 168 -14.62 4.86 -4.73
N ALA A 169 -14.57 3.95 -3.77
CA ALA A 169 -15.67 3.68 -2.85
C ALA A 169 -15.91 4.83 -1.83
N ILE A 170 -14.96 5.73 -1.65
CA ILE A 170 -15.06 6.88 -0.72
C ILE A 170 -15.14 8.19 -1.49
N VAL A 171 -14.28 8.40 -2.50
CA VAL A 171 -14.12 9.70 -3.17
C VAL A 171 -15.27 10.03 -4.11
N ASN A 172 -15.86 9.02 -4.75
CA ASN A 172 -16.91 9.20 -5.78
C ASN A 172 -18.35 9.24 -5.23
N ILE A 173 -18.51 9.49 -3.93
CA ILE A 173 -19.83 9.50 -3.28
C ILE A 173 -20.14 10.83 -2.58
N VAL A 174 -21.41 11.15 -2.50
CA VAL A 174 -21.92 12.42 -1.92
C VAL A 174 -21.56 12.59 -0.44
N ASN A 175 -21.41 11.49 0.32
CA ASN A 175 -21.09 11.53 1.74
C ASN A 175 -19.99 10.52 2.11
N SER A 176 -18.75 10.93 1.96
CA SER A 176 -17.57 10.12 2.27
C SER A 176 -17.52 9.68 3.73
N ASN A 177 -17.89 10.55 4.67
CA ASN A 177 -17.87 10.24 6.10
C ASN A 177 -18.82 9.06 6.43
N LEU A 178 -20.03 9.07 5.89
CA LEU A 178 -21.00 8.00 6.12
C LEU A 178 -20.47 6.64 5.61
N THR A 179 -19.76 6.65 4.48
CA THR A 179 -19.18 5.41 3.96
C THR A 179 -18.01 4.93 4.80
N ILE A 180 -17.16 5.83 5.27
CA ILE A 180 -16.07 5.51 6.20
C ILE A 180 -16.63 4.91 7.49
N ASP A 181 -17.68 5.50 8.05
CA ASP A 181 -18.33 4.99 9.27
C ASP A 181 -18.93 3.60 9.07
N LYS A 182 -19.57 3.36 7.92
CA LYS A 182 -20.05 2.02 7.55
C LYS A 182 -18.91 1.01 7.44
N MET A 183 -17.79 1.37 6.77
CA MET A 183 -16.61 0.52 6.67
C MET A 183 -16.03 0.18 8.04
N ARG A 184 -15.93 1.18 8.94
CA ARG A 184 -15.48 0.97 10.31
C ARG A 184 -16.41 0.06 11.11
N SER A 185 -17.73 0.19 10.90
CA SER A 185 -18.72 -0.69 11.53
C SER A 185 -18.58 -2.14 11.06
N GLU A 186 -18.31 -2.37 9.76
CA GLU A 186 -18.04 -3.70 9.22
C GLU A 186 -16.74 -4.30 9.78
N LEU A 187 -15.68 -3.48 9.93
CA LEU A 187 -14.41 -3.91 10.52
C LEU A 187 -14.57 -4.29 12.00
N ALA A 188 -15.38 -3.58 12.75
CA ALA A 188 -15.66 -3.91 14.16
C ALA A 188 -16.37 -5.27 14.33
N LEU A 189 -16.97 -5.82 13.29
CA LEU A 189 -17.62 -7.13 13.28
C LEU A 189 -16.70 -8.25 12.79
N ALA A 190 -15.48 -7.92 12.36
CA ALA A 190 -14.50 -8.89 11.87
C ALA A 190 -13.60 -9.48 12.97
N VAL A 191 -13.70 -8.97 14.21
CA VAL A 191 -12.93 -9.36 15.40
C VAL A 191 -13.59 -10.52 16.11
#